data_1fe2dd6ce1face5b55897f0a50ad1010
#
_entry.id   1fe2dd6ce1face5b55897f0a50ad1010
#
_cell.length_a   1.000
_cell.length_b   1.000
_cell.length_c   1.000
_cell.angle_alpha   90.00
_cell.angle_beta   90.00
_cell.angle_gamma   90.00
#
_symmetry.space_group_name_H-M   'P 1'
#
loop_
_entity.id
_entity.type
_entity.pdbx_description
1 polymer ?
#
loop_
_entity_poly.entity_id
_entity_poly.type
_entity_poly.pdbx_seq_one_letter_code
_entity_poly.pdbx_strand_id
1 'polypeptide(L)'
;YQLKKTLEKGVIGEVTSVIADIGYDLKDKDRVNRLDMGGGALLDIGVYPITFALQILGREIDNISTSMVRMNSGVDAQEFINLVYENGAIAGLYSTMLSNTDKQGKIYGTDGYVLVKDINNYRSYEVYDAQGNCLERSERPEQISGLEYEVEACVHAIQAKKLECPQMTHADTLFMMRILDTVRRTWDMKFPQEETV
;
A
#
# COMPACT_ATOMS: atom_id res chain seq x y z
N TYR A 1 -6.49 9.93 -6.77
CA TYR A 1 -7.02 10.37 -8.06
C TYR A 1 -6.18 11.49 -8.68
N GLN A 2 -5.93 12.61 -7.97
CA GLN A 2 -5.12 13.73 -8.48
C GLN A 2 -3.68 13.30 -8.80
N LEU A 3 -3.01 12.59 -7.88
CA LEU A 3 -1.66 12.05 -8.07
C LEU A 3 -1.56 11.22 -9.36
N LYS A 4 -2.52 10.33 -9.60
CA LYS A 4 -2.53 9.52 -10.82
C LYS A 4 -2.58 10.38 -12.08
N LYS A 5 -3.46 11.40 -12.10
CA LYS A 5 -3.53 12.36 -13.21
C LYS A 5 -2.24 13.15 -13.42
N THR A 6 -1.55 13.51 -12.33
CA THR A 6 -0.26 14.20 -12.40
C THR A 6 0.81 13.28 -13.01
N LEU A 7 0.86 12.03 -12.60
CA LEU A 7 1.79 11.04 -13.19
C LEU A 7 1.48 10.77 -14.67
N GLU A 8 0.21 10.67 -15.04
CA GLU A 8 -0.23 10.49 -16.45
C GLU A 8 0.21 11.62 -17.39
N LYS A 9 0.52 12.81 -16.86
CA LYS A 9 1.11 13.92 -17.65
C LYS A 9 2.59 13.73 -17.98
N GLY A 10 3.23 12.68 -17.42
CA GLY A 10 4.65 12.40 -17.64
C GLY A 10 5.61 13.38 -16.96
N VAL A 11 5.17 14.09 -15.90
CA VAL A 11 5.95 15.16 -15.24
C VAL A 11 7.27 14.70 -14.62
N ILE A 12 7.42 13.39 -14.34
CA ILE A 12 8.64 12.77 -13.82
C ILE A 12 9.25 11.75 -14.79
N GLY A 13 8.79 11.72 -16.05
CA GLY A 13 9.18 10.70 -17.01
C GLY A 13 8.60 9.31 -16.71
N GLU A 14 9.30 8.26 -17.12
CA GLU A 14 8.92 6.87 -16.81
C GLU A 14 9.19 6.53 -15.35
N VAL A 15 8.21 5.92 -14.67
CA VAL A 15 8.37 5.50 -13.27
C VAL A 15 9.28 4.29 -13.20
N THR A 16 10.37 4.43 -12.45
CA THR A 16 11.39 3.38 -12.27
C THR A 16 11.29 2.66 -10.94
N SER A 17 10.82 3.37 -9.89
CA SER A 17 10.65 2.74 -8.59
C SER A 17 9.65 3.46 -7.69
N VAL A 18 9.10 2.69 -6.74
CA VAL A 18 8.24 3.17 -5.66
C VAL A 18 8.81 2.70 -4.33
N ILE A 19 8.93 3.60 -3.36
CA ILE A 19 9.26 3.26 -1.98
C ILE A 19 8.13 3.77 -1.10
N ALA A 20 7.61 2.92 -0.23
CA ALA A 20 6.54 3.31 0.68
C ALA A 20 6.68 2.62 2.03
N ASP A 21 6.35 3.34 3.09
CA ASP A 21 6.35 2.81 4.44
C ASP A 21 5.05 3.12 5.19
N ILE A 22 4.75 2.25 6.15
CA ILE A 22 3.70 2.48 7.13
C ILE A 22 4.09 1.85 8.48
N GLY A 23 3.88 2.57 9.55
CA GLY A 23 4.13 2.05 10.88
C GLY A 23 3.27 2.72 11.93
N TYR A 24 2.81 1.88 12.84
CA TYR A 24 2.12 2.28 14.04
C TYR A 24 2.63 1.45 15.23
N ASP A 25 2.76 2.04 16.40
CA ASP A 25 2.99 1.27 17.62
C ASP A 25 1.69 0.60 18.04
N LEU A 26 1.54 -0.67 17.67
CA LEU A 26 0.37 -1.51 17.92
C LEU A 26 0.66 -2.69 18.85
N LYS A 27 1.82 -2.72 19.50
CA LYS A 27 2.28 -3.83 20.34
C LYS A 27 1.28 -4.23 21.44
N ASP A 28 0.54 -3.26 21.97
CA ASP A 28 -0.43 -3.47 23.04
C ASP A 28 -1.86 -3.70 22.55
N LYS A 29 -2.08 -3.79 21.22
CA LYS A 29 -3.38 -4.09 20.64
C LYS A 29 -3.60 -5.61 20.57
N ASP A 30 -4.50 -6.14 21.40
CA ASP A 30 -4.77 -7.57 21.52
C ASP A 30 -5.01 -8.24 20.16
N ARG A 31 -5.93 -7.71 19.34
CA ARG A 31 -6.29 -8.30 18.05
C ARG A 31 -5.09 -8.51 17.12
N VAL A 32 -4.24 -7.50 16.95
CA VAL A 32 -3.12 -7.58 16.00
C VAL A 32 -1.98 -8.49 16.48
N ASN A 33 -1.96 -8.84 17.77
CA ASN A 33 -1.00 -9.75 18.37
C ASN A 33 -1.48 -11.22 18.44
N ARG A 34 -2.60 -11.55 17.79
CA ARG A 34 -3.22 -12.87 17.87
C ARG A 34 -3.37 -13.52 16.52
N LEU A 35 -2.74 -14.70 16.34
CA LEU A 35 -2.89 -15.53 15.14
C LEU A 35 -4.33 -15.95 14.88
N ASP A 36 -5.05 -16.34 15.94
CA ASP A 36 -6.45 -16.79 15.84
C ASP A 36 -7.43 -15.68 15.45
N MET A 37 -6.98 -14.42 15.48
CA MET A 37 -7.75 -13.25 15.05
C MET A 37 -7.24 -12.65 13.72
N GLY A 38 -6.38 -13.36 12.99
CA GLY A 38 -5.78 -12.84 11.76
C GLY A 38 -4.87 -11.64 12.02
N GLY A 39 -4.16 -11.62 13.16
CA GLY A 39 -3.23 -10.54 13.51
C GLY A 39 -1.98 -10.53 12.66
N GLY A 40 -1.15 -9.52 12.87
CA GLY A 40 0.11 -9.27 12.17
C GLY A 40 0.10 -7.96 11.41
N ALA A 41 1.29 -7.44 11.11
CA ALA A 41 1.48 -6.18 10.41
C ALA A 41 1.01 -6.27 8.95
N LEU A 42 1.31 -7.37 8.27
CA LEU A 42 1.00 -7.55 6.83
C LEU A 42 -0.48 -7.35 6.53
N LEU A 43 -1.36 -8.07 7.25
CA LEU A 43 -2.80 -8.03 6.98
C LEU A 43 -3.48 -6.79 7.55
N ASP A 44 -2.93 -6.19 8.60
CA ASP A 44 -3.52 -5.00 9.25
C ASP A 44 -3.11 -3.69 8.54
N ILE A 45 -1.82 -3.53 8.27
CA ILE A 45 -1.27 -2.29 7.74
C ILE A 45 -0.42 -2.46 6.47
N GLY A 46 0.14 -3.64 6.21
CA GLY A 46 0.95 -3.91 5.01
C GLY A 46 0.19 -3.79 3.70
N VAL A 47 -1.13 -3.90 3.76
CA VAL A 47 -2.04 -3.67 2.60
C VAL A 47 -1.90 -2.26 2.02
N TYR A 48 -1.59 -1.24 2.83
CA TYR A 48 -1.51 0.16 2.36
C TYR A 48 -0.32 0.41 1.43
N PRO A 49 0.95 0.11 1.78
CA PRO A 49 2.07 0.32 0.87
C PRO A 49 1.97 -0.59 -0.37
N ILE A 50 1.43 -1.80 -0.26
CA ILE A 50 1.19 -2.68 -1.41
C ILE A 50 0.16 -2.02 -2.34
N THR A 51 -0.98 -1.56 -1.81
CA THR A 51 -2.00 -0.84 -2.59
C THR A 51 -1.41 0.39 -3.27
N PHE A 52 -0.59 1.16 -2.55
CA PHE A 52 0.07 2.33 -3.10
C PHE A 52 0.94 1.98 -4.32
N ALA A 53 1.77 0.93 -4.23
CA ALA A 53 2.60 0.47 -5.33
C ALA A 53 1.76 -0.02 -6.52
N LEU A 54 0.72 -0.83 -6.27
CA LEU A 54 -0.17 -1.35 -7.31
C LEU A 54 -0.94 -0.26 -8.07
N GLN A 55 -1.33 0.82 -7.38
CA GLN A 55 -2.01 1.96 -8.00
C GLN A 55 -1.10 2.74 -8.96
N ILE A 56 0.22 2.67 -8.79
CA ILE A 56 1.21 3.41 -9.56
C ILE A 56 1.84 2.52 -10.63
N LEU A 57 2.30 1.32 -10.27
CA LEU A 57 3.07 0.42 -11.14
C LEU A 57 2.21 -0.66 -11.82
N GLY A 58 0.95 -0.82 -11.39
CA GLY A 58 0.07 -1.85 -11.96
C GLY A 58 0.26 -3.23 -11.33
N ARG A 59 -0.08 -4.29 -12.07
CA ARG A 59 -0.19 -5.66 -11.56
C ARG A 59 0.80 -6.65 -12.16
N GLU A 60 1.56 -6.25 -13.17
CA GLU A 60 2.49 -7.13 -13.90
C GLU A 60 3.78 -7.34 -13.08
N ILE A 61 3.62 -8.12 -11.98
CA ILE A 61 4.70 -8.45 -11.05
C ILE A 61 5.39 -9.73 -11.53
N ASP A 62 6.70 -9.64 -11.75
CA ASP A 62 7.57 -10.76 -12.13
C ASP A 62 8.07 -11.52 -10.89
N ASN A 63 8.48 -10.79 -9.84
CA ASN A 63 9.05 -11.42 -8.64
C ASN A 63 8.65 -10.71 -7.36
N ILE A 64 8.50 -11.50 -6.28
CA ILE A 64 8.25 -11.03 -4.93
C ILE A 64 9.32 -11.61 -4.00
N SER A 65 10.05 -10.74 -3.30
CA SER A 65 10.96 -11.14 -2.24
C SER A 65 10.66 -10.38 -0.96
N THR A 66 10.89 -11.02 0.19
CA THR A 66 10.47 -10.45 1.46
C THR A 66 11.34 -10.92 2.63
N SER A 67 11.39 -10.10 3.67
CA SER A 67 11.93 -10.45 4.98
C SER A 67 10.95 -10.01 6.07
N MET A 68 10.92 -10.74 7.19
CA MET A 68 9.97 -10.50 8.27
C MET A 68 10.62 -10.77 9.64
N VAL A 69 10.16 -10.02 10.62
CA VAL A 69 10.42 -10.29 12.05
C VAL A 69 9.12 -10.75 12.70
N ARG A 70 9.17 -11.89 13.38
CA ARG A 70 8.02 -12.52 14.04
C ARG A 70 7.93 -12.12 15.52
N MET A 71 6.72 -11.88 16.00
CA MET A 71 6.43 -11.74 17.44
C MET A 71 6.46 -13.11 18.15
N ASN A 72 6.60 -13.11 19.47
CA ASN A 72 6.47 -14.33 20.28
C ASN A 72 5.07 -14.98 20.15
N SER A 73 4.06 -14.23 19.82
CA SER A 73 2.70 -14.71 19.54
C SER A 73 2.56 -15.46 18.21
N GLY A 74 3.60 -15.41 17.35
CA GLY A 74 3.61 -16.07 16.06
C GLY A 74 3.21 -15.18 14.87
N VAL A 75 2.65 -13.99 15.10
CA VAL A 75 2.33 -13.05 14.03
C VAL A 75 3.57 -12.31 13.52
N ASP A 76 3.52 -11.78 12.30
CA ASP A 76 4.51 -10.86 11.76
C ASP A 76 4.44 -9.51 12.47
N ALA A 77 5.58 -8.99 12.89
CA ALA A 77 5.69 -7.71 13.58
C ALA A 77 6.06 -6.56 12.65
N GLN A 78 6.90 -6.86 11.71
CA GLN A 78 7.36 -5.94 10.67
C GLN A 78 7.92 -6.71 9.49
N GLU A 79 7.80 -6.13 8.30
CA GLU A 79 8.29 -6.75 7.08
C GLU A 79 8.79 -5.74 6.07
N PHE A 80 9.74 -6.22 5.23
CA PHE A 80 10.08 -5.61 3.96
C PHE A 80 9.59 -6.50 2.82
N ILE A 81 8.92 -5.91 1.84
CA ILE A 81 8.45 -6.57 0.63
C ILE A 81 9.03 -5.84 -0.58
N ASN A 82 9.72 -6.58 -1.44
CA ASN A 82 10.18 -6.06 -2.72
C ASN A 82 9.36 -6.71 -3.83
N LEU A 83 8.78 -5.88 -4.69
CA LEU A 83 8.09 -6.29 -5.90
C LEU A 83 8.94 -5.88 -7.09
N VAL A 84 9.29 -6.82 -7.95
CA VAL A 84 9.94 -6.55 -9.24
C VAL A 84 8.88 -6.71 -10.32
N TYR A 85 8.75 -5.72 -11.18
CA TYR A 85 7.77 -5.69 -12.25
C TYR A 85 8.37 -6.10 -13.59
N GLU A 86 7.56 -6.64 -14.51
CA GLU A 86 8.01 -7.08 -15.84
C GLU A 86 8.70 -5.98 -16.66
N ASN A 87 8.32 -4.72 -16.45
CA ASN A 87 8.95 -3.56 -17.09
C ASN A 87 10.27 -3.12 -16.43
N GLY A 88 10.75 -3.86 -15.42
CA GLY A 88 11.97 -3.57 -14.67
C GLY A 88 11.81 -2.57 -13.52
N ALA A 89 10.63 -2.02 -13.29
CA ALA A 89 10.37 -1.17 -12.13
C ALA A 89 10.41 -1.99 -10.83
N ILE A 90 10.73 -1.34 -9.71
CA ILE A 90 10.84 -1.99 -8.40
C ILE A 90 10.01 -1.23 -7.37
N ALA A 91 9.27 -1.96 -6.52
CA ALA A 91 8.69 -1.39 -5.31
C ALA A 91 9.36 -1.94 -4.05
N GLY A 92 9.83 -1.06 -3.18
CA GLY A 92 10.33 -1.38 -1.84
C GLY A 92 9.33 -0.91 -0.77
N LEU A 93 8.72 -1.86 -0.07
CA LEU A 93 7.59 -1.61 0.82
C LEU A 93 7.92 -2.06 2.23
N TYR A 94 7.69 -1.19 3.20
CA TYR A 94 7.94 -1.48 4.61
C TYR A 94 6.68 -1.29 5.44
N SER A 95 6.41 -2.26 6.33
CA SER A 95 5.36 -2.12 7.33
C SER A 95 5.85 -2.57 8.70
N THR A 96 5.39 -1.93 9.75
CA THR A 96 5.74 -2.27 11.13
C THR A 96 4.64 -1.93 12.12
N MET A 97 4.38 -2.86 13.04
CA MET A 97 3.53 -2.61 14.22
C MET A 97 4.33 -2.31 15.49
N LEU A 98 5.67 -2.17 15.37
CA LEU A 98 6.56 -1.95 16.51
C LEU A 98 6.86 -0.48 16.79
N SER A 99 6.65 0.39 15.80
CA SER A 99 6.98 1.81 15.89
C SER A 99 6.14 2.65 14.92
N ASN A 100 5.98 3.93 15.24
CA ASN A 100 5.40 4.89 14.31
C ASN A 100 6.42 5.27 13.24
N THR A 101 6.00 5.31 11.97
CA THR A 101 6.78 5.86 10.86
C THR A 101 6.17 7.18 10.38
N ASP A 102 6.81 7.85 9.45
CA ASP A 102 6.29 9.05 8.81
C ASP A 102 5.29 8.76 7.68
N LYS A 103 5.07 7.48 7.35
CA LYS A 103 4.08 6.96 6.39
C LYS A 103 4.18 7.61 5.02
N GLN A 104 5.39 7.72 4.52
CA GLN A 104 5.67 8.35 3.24
C GLN A 104 5.64 7.37 2.07
N GLY A 105 5.27 7.92 0.90
CA GLY A 105 5.49 7.27 -0.39
C GLY A 105 6.41 8.12 -1.25
N LYS A 106 7.35 7.49 -1.95
CA LYS A 106 8.22 8.13 -2.94
C LYS A 106 8.09 7.40 -4.25
N ILE A 107 7.89 8.15 -5.32
CA ILE A 107 7.78 7.64 -6.69
C ILE A 107 8.92 8.27 -7.47
N TYR A 108 9.84 7.46 -7.95
CA TYR A 108 10.98 7.91 -8.74
C TYR A 108 10.73 7.64 -10.22
N GLY A 109 10.99 8.65 -11.03
CA GLY A 109 10.95 8.57 -12.48
C GLY A 109 12.27 8.98 -13.10
N THR A 110 12.39 8.90 -14.43
CA THR A 110 13.60 9.25 -15.18
C THR A 110 13.93 10.73 -15.12
N ASP A 111 12.92 11.59 -14.97
CA ASP A 111 13.04 13.05 -15.07
C ASP A 111 12.76 13.79 -13.75
N GLY A 112 12.45 13.03 -12.67
CA GLY A 112 12.15 13.61 -11.38
C GLY A 112 11.54 12.61 -10.40
N TYR A 113 10.93 13.12 -9.35
CA TYR A 113 10.29 12.27 -8.34
C TYR A 113 9.08 12.95 -7.68
N VAL A 114 8.24 12.14 -7.06
CA VAL A 114 7.11 12.61 -6.24
C VAL A 114 7.28 12.13 -4.81
N LEU A 115 7.08 13.05 -3.86
CA LEU A 115 6.99 12.75 -2.44
C LEU A 115 5.52 12.82 -2.00
N VAL A 116 4.98 11.73 -1.47
CA VAL A 116 3.62 11.63 -0.96
C VAL A 116 3.66 11.53 0.55
N LYS A 117 2.91 12.39 1.25
CA LYS A 117 2.80 12.40 2.71
C LYS A 117 1.53 11.70 3.12
N ASP A 118 1.70 10.70 4.01
CA ASP A 118 0.62 9.89 4.59
C ASP A 118 -0.12 9.04 3.53
N ILE A 119 0.47 7.90 3.16
CA ILE A 119 -0.03 7.05 2.07
C ILE A 119 -1.38 6.39 2.34
N ASN A 120 -1.77 6.23 3.61
CA ASN A 120 -3.04 5.61 3.98
C ASN A 120 -4.17 6.63 4.20
N ASN A 121 -3.84 7.86 4.55
CA ASN A 121 -4.80 8.96 4.61
C ASN A 121 -4.17 10.21 3.98
N TYR A 122 -3.95 10.10 2.68
CA TYR A 122 -3.30 11.06 1.82
C TYR A 122 -3.41 12.51 2.30
N ARG A 123 -2.27 13.12 2.64
CA ARG A 123 -2.21 14.51 3.11
C ARG A 123 -1.84 15.48 2.00
N SER A 124 -0.75 15.20 1.30
CA SER A 124 -0.23 16.04 0.22
C SER A 124 0.73 15.27 -0.65
N TYR A 125 0.99 15.77 -1.86
CA TYR A 125 2.16 15.36 -2.63
C TYR A 125 2.93 16.58 -3.15
N GLU A 126 4.20 16.37 -3.39
CA GLU A 126 5.12 17.34 -3.98
C GLU A 126 5.83 16.67 -5.16
N VAL A 127 5.88 17.35 -6.29
CA VAL A 127 6.57 16.90 -7.52
C VAL A 127 7.87 17.67 -7.65
N TYR A 128 8.95 16.97 -7.90
CA TYR A 128 10.28 17.53 -8.06
C TYR A 128 10.89 17.11 -9.39
N ASP A 129 11.67 18.02 -10.02
CA ASP A 129 12.51 17.68 -11.15
C ASP A 129 13.77 16.90 -10.69
N ALA A 130 14.59 16.47 -11.66
CA ALA A 130 15.85 15.77 -11.39
C ALA A 130 16.90 16.61 -10.64
N GLN A 131 16.75 17.94 -10.61
CA GLN A 131 17.61 18.88 -9.89
C GLN A 131 17.12 19.16 -8.46
N GLY A 132 15.93 18.63 -8.09
CA GLY A 132 15.32 18.82 -6.78
C GLY A 132 14.50 20.12 -6.65
N ASN A 133 14.16 20.78 -7.75
CA ASN A 133 13.26 21.92 -7.73
C ASN A 133 11.83 21.43 -7.63
N CYS A 134 11.04 22.02 -6.71
CA CYS A 134 9.63 21.70 -6.56
C CYS A 134 8.82 22.32 -7.71
N LEU A 135 8.22 21.48 -8.54
CA LEU A 135 7.41 21.86 -9.69
C LEU A 135 5.93 22.02 -9.36
N GLU A 136 5.40 21.17 -8.48
CA GLU A 136 3.99 21.15 -8.12
C GLU A 136 3.85 20.73 -6.66
N ARG A 137 2.90 21.34 -5.95
CA ARG A 137 2.45 20.89 -4.63
C ARG A 137 0.93 20.81 -4.64
N SER A 138 0.40 19.71 -4.13
CA SER A 138 -1.03 19.51 -3.95
C SER A 138 -1.33 19.05 -2.53
N GLU A 139 -2.33 19.65 -1.92
CA GLU A 139 -2.84 19.23 -0.63
C GLU A 139 -4.23 18.62 -0.78
N ARG A 140 -4.58 17.73 0.14
CA ARG A 140 -5.92 17.16 0.16
C ARG A 140 -6.95 18.26 0.43
N PRO A 141 -8.18 18.13 -0.09
CA PRO A 141 -9.29 18.98 0.32
C PRO A 141 -9.61 18.78 1.81
N GLU A 142 -10.35 19.72 2.39
CA GLU A 142 -10.88 19.51 3.72
C GLU A 142 -11.73 18.25 3.79
N GLN A 143 -11.52 17.48 4.82
CA GLN A 143 -12.20 16.18 5.04
C GLN A 143 -12.46 15.97 6.53
N ILE A 144 -13.46 15.12 6.83
CA ILE A 144 -13.79 14.74 8.21
C ILE A 144 -12.78 13.68 8.68
N SER A 145 -12.65 12.60 7.96
CA SER A 145 -11.76 11.47 8.29
C SER A 145 -11.02 10.89 7.07
N GLY A 146 -11.54 11.11 5.86
CA GLY A 146 -11.15 10.45 4.62
C GLY A 146 -12.02 9.22 4.28
N LEU A 147 -12.69 8.62 5.26
CA LEU A 147 -13.60 7.49 5.04
C LEU A 147 -14.89 7.90 4.33
N GLU A 148 -15.26 9.17 4.38
CA GLU A 148 -16.41 9.70 3.66
C GLU A 148 -16.35 9.47 2.16
N TYR A 149 -15.16 9.45 1.56
CA TYR A 149 -14.99 9.15 0.13
C TYR A 149 -15.31 7.69 -0.21
N GLU A 150 -15.00 6.76 0.70
CA GLU A 150 -15.36 5.35 0.54
C GLU A 150 -16.88 5.17 0.62
N VAL A 151 -17.51 5.81 1.60
CA VAL A 151 -18.97 5.79 1.75
C VAL A 151 -19.64 6.38 0.52
N GLU A 152 -19.18 7.52 0.02
CA GLU A 152 -19.71 8.17 -1.18
C GLU A 152 -19.56 7.27 -2.42
N ALA A 153 -18.41 6.63 -2.61
CA ALA A 153 -18.18 5.69 -3.70
C ALA A 153 -19.15 4.50 -3.64
N CYS A 154 -19.40 3.94 -2.45
CA CYS A 154 -20.37 2.88 -2.23
C CYS A 154 -21.79 3.33 -2.55
N VAL A 155 -22.20 4.51 -2.08
CA VAL A 155 -23.53 5.08 -2.37
C VAL A 155 -23.74 5.24 -3.87
N HIS A 156 -22.76 5.81 -4.58
CA HIS A 156 -22.82 5.97 -6.04
C HIS A 156 -22.90 4.63 -6.77
N ALA A 157 -22.15 3.61 -6.33
CA ALA A 157 -22.21 2.29 -6.94
C ALA A 157 -23.60 1.65 -6.76
N ILE A 158 -24.17 1.72 -5.55
CA ILE A 158 -25.51 1.21 -5.24
C ILE A 158 -26.58 1.94 -6.07
N GLN A 159 -26.56 3.25 -6.11
CA GLN A 159 -27.50 4.06 -6.91
C GLN A 159 -27.40 3.75 -8.41
N ALA A 160 -26.18 3.49 -8.90
CA ALA A 160 -25.93 3.09 -10.29
C ALA A 160 -26.20 1.59 -10.53
N LYS A 161 -26.69 0.84 -9.53
CA LYS A 161 -26.92 -0.62 -9.60
C LYS A 161 -25.70 -1.42 -10.02
N LYS A 162 -24.52 -0.97 -9.65
CA LYS A 162 -23.24 -1.69 -9.86
C LYS A 162 -23.03 -2.70 -8.72
N LEU A 163 -22.40 -3.83 -9.04
CA LEU A 163 -22.07 -4.87 -8.05
C LEU A 163 -20.80 -4.54 -7.25
N GLU A 164 -19.99 -3.60 -7.72
CA GLU A 164 -18.71 -3.23 -7.10
C GLU A 164 -18.38 -1.75 -7.34
N CYS A 165 -17.49 -1.21 -6.52
CA CYS A 165 -16.93 0.13 -6.71
C CYS A 165 -15.83 0.10 -7.76
N PRO A 166 -15.85 0.97 -8.79
CA PRO A 166 -14.81 0.99 -9.82
C PRO A 166 -13.43 1.43 -9.30
N GLN A 167 -13.36 2.04 -8.13
CA GLN A 167 -12.13 2.48 -7.48
C GLN A 167 -11.35 1.32 -6.85
N MET A 168 -12.05 0.24 -6.43
CA MET A 168 -11.50 -0.99 -5.90
C MET A 168 -12.44 -2.13 -6.27
N THR A 169 -12.11 -2.83 -7.34
CA THR A 169 -12.94 -3.92 -7.86
C THR A 169 -12.72 -5.22 -7.08
N HIS A 170 -13.63 -6.19 -7.21
CA HIS A 170 -13.42 -7.53 -6.68
C HIS A 170 -12.13 -8.17 -7.21
N ALA A 171 -11.80 -7.90 -8.48
CA ALA A 171 -10.55 -8.36 -9.07
C ALA A 171 -9.32 -7.72 -8.42
N ASP A 172 -9.38 -6.43 -8.01
CA ASP A 172 -8.31 -5.77 -7.25
C ASP A 172 -8.13 -6.42 -5.87
N THR A 173 -9.24 -6.64 -5.17
CA THR A 173 -9.24 -7.28 -3.85
C THR A 173 -8.64 -8.69 -3.92
N LEU A 174 -9.09 -9.52 -4.89
CA LEU A 174 -8.55 -10.86 -5.07
C LEU A 174 -7.07 -10.85 -5.46
N PHE A 175 -6.64 -9.90 -6.27
CA PHE A 175 -5.22 -9.75 -6.63
C PHE A 175 -4.37 -9.38 -5.41
N MET A 176 -4.83 -8.42 -4.59
CA MET A 176 -4.20 -8.08 -3.33
C MET A 176 -4.07 -9.29 -2.42
N MET A 177 -5.15 -10.04 -2.21
CA MET A 177 -5.13 -11.25 -1.36
C MET A 177 -4.12 -12.28 -1.86
N ARG A 178 -3.96 -12.47 -3.18
CA ARG A 178 -2.93 -13.36 -3.75
C ARG A 178 -1.52 -12.93 -3.42
N ILE A 179 -1.24 -11.62 -3.43
CA ILE A 179 0.07 -11.09 -3.01
C ILE A 179 0.30 -11.41 -1.53
N LEU A 180 -0.66 -11.09 -0.66
CA LEU A 180 -0.57 -11.33 0.79
C LEU A 180 -0.35 -12.82 1.08
N ASP A 181 -1.08 -13.71 0.42
CA ASP A 181 -0.93 -15.15 0.57
C ASP A 181 0.44 -15.64 0.05
N THR A 182 0.94 -15.06 -1.03
CA THR A 182 2.27 -15.38 -1.55
C THR A 182 3.35 -14.97 -0.56
N VAL A 183 3.26 -13.77 0.01
CA VAL A 183 4.17 -13.28 1.04
C VAL A 183 4.14 -14.18 2.29
N ARG A 184 2.95 -14.47 2.84
CA ARG A 184 2.79 -15.34 4.02
C ARG A 184 3.38 -16.75 3.80
N ARG A 185 3.21 -17.31 2.58
CA ARG A 185 3.79 -18.62 2.24
C ARG A 185 5.31 -18.64 2.29
N THR A 186 5.99 -17.53 1.95
CA THR A 186 7.46 -17.46 2.07
C THR A 186 7.93 -17.50 3.53
N TRP A 187 7.05 -17.14 4.47
CA TRP A 187 7.31 -17.13 5.90
C TRP A 187 6.86 -18.40 6.62
N ASP A 188 6.27 -19.35 5.89
CA ASP A 188 5.57 -20.51 6.48
C ASP A 188 4.56 -20.06 7.58
N MET A 189 3.82 -19.00 7.28
CA MET A 189 2.86 -18.41 8.19
C MET A 189 1.44 -18.82 7.81
N LYS A 190 0.79 -19.55 8.72
CA LYS A 190 -0.60 -20.01 8.58
C LYS A 190 -1.42 -19.54 9.77
N PHE A 191 -2.68 -19.24 9.53
CA PHE A 191 -3.64 -19.01 10.59
C PHE A 191 -4.33 -20.32 10.99
N PRO A 192 -4.75 -20.47 12.27
CA PRO A 192 -5.37 -21.71 12.74
C PRO A 192 -6.60 -22.13 11.93
N GLN A 193 -7.34 -21.18 11.38
CA GLN A 193 -8.53 -21.43 10.55
C GLN A 193 -8.21 -22.09 9.21
N GLU A 194 -6.96 -21.97 8.72
CA GLU A 194 -6.52 -22.55 7.44
C GLU A 194 -6.10 -24.02 7.58
N GLU A 195 -5.91 -24.51 8.80
CA GLU A 195 -5.55 -25.93 9.07
C GLU A 195 -6.76 -26.88 9.06
N THR A 196 -7.97 -26.32 9.00
CA THR A 196 -9.24 -27.05 9.11
C THR A 196 -9.96 -27.28 7.78
N VAL A 197 -9.31 -26.97 6.65
CA VAL A 197 -9.88 -27.15 5.30
C VAL A 197 -9.19 -28.26 4.54
#